data_fc04636aacb0876aea29308a094bbc6a
#
_entry.id   fc04636aacb0876aea29308a094bbc6a
#
_cell.length_a   1.000
_cell.length_b   1.000
_cell.length_c   1.000
_cell.angle_alpha   90.00
_cell.angle_beta   90.00
_cell.angle_gamma   90.00
#
_symmetry.space_group_name_H-M   'P 1'
#
loop_
_entity.id
_entity.type
_entity.pdbx_description
1 polymer ?
#
loop_
_entity_poly.entity_id
_entity_poly.type
_entity_poly.pdbx_seq_one_letter_code
_entity_poly.pdbx_strand_id
1 'polypeptide(L)'
;MEMSHRSKWFDAIIKDTEATLRRVMNIPDNYKVGFFQGGATQQFAMVPLNFMTTGKADYLVTGNFSNLAAKEAAKFGEVNIVASSKDKNFTYIPDVNAINYDKDASYIHICQNNTIFGTQFVEVPQVEGVPLVADMSSMILSKPVDVTKYGCIYFGVQKNVAPAGMAIAIVRDDLLGHAADNVPTMMNYTTLLGKDSMYNTPPCWCIYMT
;
A
#
# COMPACT_ATOMS: atom_id res chain seq x y z
N MET A 1 -9.85 21.92 12.16
CA MET A 1 -11.23 21.41 12.05
C MET A 1 -11.64 20.95 13.44
N GLU A 2 -12.58 21.65 14.02
CA GLU A 2 -12.98 21.46 15.42
C GLU A 2 -14.31 20.67 15.51
N MET A 3 -14.31 19.44 15.02
CA MET A 3 -15.44 18.55 15.17
C MET A 3 -14.98 17.19 15.68
N SER A 4 -15.82 16.53 16.46
CA SER A 4 -15.55 15.16 16.88
C SER A 4 -15.57 14.22 15.67
N HIS A 5 -14.55 13.36 15.57
CA HIS A 5 -14.54 12.28 14.56
C HIS A 5 -15.70 11.28 14.74
N ARG A 6 -16.37 11.30 15.88
CA ARG A 6 -17.59 10.49 16.16
C ARG A 6 -18.88 11.24 15.89
N SER A 7 -18.81 12.46 15.35
CA SER A 7 -20.01 13.21 14.98
C SER A 7 -20.57 12.73 13.65
N LYS A 8 -21.89 12.88 13.46
CA LYS A 8 -22.56 12.61 12.19
C LYS A 8 -21.99 13.44 11.02
N TRP A 9 -21.40 14.58 11.31
CA TRP A 9 -20.79 15.44 10.30
C TRP A 9 -19.48 14.82 9.75
N PHE A 10 -18.64 14.30 10.65
CA PHE A 10 -17.42 13.66 10.22
C PHE A 10 -17.67 12.28 9.60
N ASP A 11 -18.66 11.53 10.08
CA ASP A 11 -19.11 10.28 9.45
C ASP A 11 -19.52 10.51 7.98
N ALA A 12 -20.21 11.60 7.69
CA ALA A 12 -20.54 11.96 6.31
C ALA A 12 -19.28 12.28 5.48
N ILE A 13 -18.31 13.00 6.06
CA ILE A 13 -17.06 13.38 5.38
C ILE A 13 -16.25 12.13 5.01
N ILE A 14 -15.98 11.24 5.95
CA ILE A 14 -15.14 10.06 5.67
C ILE A 14 -15.78 9.11 4.65
N LYS A 15 -17.12 8.95 4.73
CA LYS A 15 -17.87 8.15 3.76
C LYS A 15 -17.86 8.77 2.35
N ASP A 16 -18.01 10.07 2.25
CA ASP A 16 -17.96 10.78 0.96
C ASP A 16 -16.55 10.73 0.35
N THR A 17 -15.52 10.88 1.18
CA THR A 17 -14.12 10.74 0.76
C THR A 17 -13.85 9.34 0.21
N GLU A 18 -14.26 8.29 0.92
CA GLU A 18 -14.10 6.90 0.45
C GLU A 18 -14.89 6.66 -0.85
N ALA A 19 -16.16 7.08 -0.89
CA ALA A 19 -17.02 6.90 -2.07
C ALA A 19 -16.45 7.64 -3.29
N THR A 20 -15.90 8.83 -3.10
CA THR A 20 -15.26 9.60 -4.17
C THR A 20 -13.99 8.90 -4.68
N LEU A 21 -13.13 8.43 -3.77
CA LEU A 21 -11.92 7.69 -4.16
C LEU A 21 -12.28 6.41 -4.93
N ARG A 22 -13.28 5.66 -4.46
CA ARG A 22 -13.78 4.47 -5.15
C ARG A 22 -14.25 4.79 -6.57
N ARG A 23 -15.01 5.86 -6.75
CA ARG A 23 -15.51 6.29 -8.06
C ARG A 23 -14.37 6.72 -8.98
N VAL A 24 -13.43 7.52 -8.49
CA VAL A 24 -12.32 8.06 -9.30
C VAL A 24 -11.35 6.97 -9.75
N MET A 25 -11.10 5.98 -8.89
CA MET A 25 -10.16 4.89 -9.15
C MET A 25 -10.84 3.60 -9.66
N ASN A 26 -12.16 3.58 -9.80
CA ASN A 26 -12.93 2.37 -10.14
C ASN A 26 -12.61 1.19 -9.20
N ILE A 27 -12.56 1.44 -7.87
CA ILE A 27 -12.22 0.43 -6.88
C ILE A 27 -13.38 -0.57 -6.76
N PRO A 28 -13.17 -1.87 -7.02
CA PRO A 28 -14.22 -2.88 -6.88
C PRO A 28 -14.69 -3.09 -5.44
N ASP A 29 -15.89 -3.66 -5.25
CA ASP A 29 -16.50 -3.85 -3.93
C ASP A 29 -15.73 -4.86 -3.05
N ASN A 30 -14.97 -5.77 -3.66
CA ASN A 30 -14.11 -6.73 -2.98
C ASN A 30 -12.76 -6.15 -2.51
N TYR A 31 -12.67 -4.83 -2.40
CA TYR A 31 -11.54 -4.11 -1.79
C TYR A 31 -12.02 -3.25 -0.64
N LYS A 32 -11.24 -3.20 0.42
CA LYS A 32 -11.40 -2.23 1.52
C LYS A 32 -10.48 -1.03 1.32
N VAL A 33 -10.99 0.14 1.63
CA VAL A 33 -10.22 1.39 1.64
C VAL A 33 -10.04 1.84 3.07
N GLY A 34 -8.80 2.12 3.47
CA GLY A 34 -8.50 2.57 4.83
C GLY A 34 -7.61 3.80 4.87
N PHE A 35 -7.84 4.62 5.89
CA PHE A 35 -7.11 5.84 6.19
C PHE A 35 -6.26 5.63 7.45
N PHE A 36 -4.94 5.72 7.33
CA PHE A 36 -3.99 5.34 8.38
C PHE A 36 -3.07 6.48 8.75
N GLN A 37 -2.72 6.60 10.05
CA GLN A 37 -1.61 7.44 10.48
C GLN A 37 -0.27 6.82 10.04
N GLY A 38 0.85 7.53 10.26
CA GLY A 38 2.21 7.03 10.06
C GLY A 38 2.75 7.11 8.64
N GLY A 39 1.94 7.54 7.66
CA GLY A 39 2.35 7.69 6.25
C GLY A 39 2.74 6.36 5.60
N ALA A 40 3.25 6.44 4.36
CA ALA A 40 3.67 5.24 3.60
C ALA A 40 4.81 4.47 4.29
N THR A 41 5.65 5.12 5.09
CA THR A 41 6.75 4.43 5.78
C THR A 41 6.24 3.42 6.81
N GLN A 42 5.12 3.70 7.49
CA GLN A 42 4.50 2.73 8.39
C GLN A 42 3.96 1.51 7.62
N GLN A 43 3.53 1.70 6.37
CA GLN A 43 3.05 0.61 5.53
C GLN A 43 4.17 -0.41 5.20
N PHE A 44 5.45 0.01 5.21
CA PHE A 44 6.58 -0.92 5.03
C PHE A 44 6.61 -2.02 6.11
N ALA A 45 6.15 -1.71 7.33
CA ALA A 45 6.01 -2.69 8.40
C ALA A 45 4.62 -3.36 8.38
N MET A 46 3.55 -2.61 8.10
CA MET A 46 2.19 -3.15 8.10
C MET A 46 2.00 -4.22 7.03
N VAL A 47 2.55 -4.04 5.83
CA VAL A 47 2.46 -5.02 4.73
C VAL A 47 2.97 -6.40 5.16
N PRO A 48 4.24 -6.57 5.59
CA PRO A 48 4.72 -7.88 5.99
C PRO A 48 4.00 -8.43 7.24
N LEU A 49 3.64 -7.61 8.22
CA LEU A 49 2.90 -8.03 9.40
C LEU A 49 1.53 -8.64 9.07
N ASN A 50 0.88 -8.18 8.01
CA ASN A 50 -0.45 -8.66 7.64
C ASN A 50 -0.46 -9.68 6.51
N PHE A 51 0.52 -9.66 5.60
CA PHE A 51 0.45 -10.45 4.37
C PHE A 51 1.56 -11.51 4.25
N MET A 52 2.61 -11.52 5.08
CA MET A 52 3.71 -12.47 4.95
C MET A 52 3.36 -13.85 5.55
N THR A 53 2.34 -14.48 4.99
CA THR A 53 1.73 -15.72 5.52
C THR A 53 2.57 -16.98 5.30
N THR A 54 3.40 -17.01 4.25
CA THR A 54 4.33 -18.12 3.95
C THR A 54 5.73 -17.90 4.53
N GLY A 55 5.93 -16.79 5.25
CA GLY A 55 7.22 -16.40 5.82
C GLY A 55 8.22 -15.81 4.84
N LYS A 56 7.86 -15.64 3.56
CA LYS A 56 8.72 -15.08 2.52
C LYS A 56 7.96 -14.19 1.55
N ALA A 57 8.66 -13.21 0.94
CA ALA A 57 8.10 -12.31 -0.07
C ALA A 57 9.15 -11.84 -1.07
N ASP A 58 8.71 -11.53 -2.29
CA ASP A 58 9.56 -11.04 -3.38
C ASP A 58 9.50 -9.52 -3.47
N TYR A 59 10.66 -8.90 -3.63
CA TYR A 59 10.79 -7.45 -3.74
C TYR A 59 11.57 -7.05 -5.00
N LEU A 60 11.05 -6.06 -5.73
CA LEU A 60 11.79 -5.39 -6.80
C LEU A 60 12.37 -4.08 -6.24
N VAL A 61 13.70 -4.00 -6.16
CA VAL A 61 14.41 -2.83 -5.61
C VAL A 61 14.86 -1.92 -6.73
N THR A 62 13.99 -0.97 -7.08
CA THR A 62 14.19 -0.03 -8.19
C THR A 62 14.43 1.41 -7.72
N GLY A 63 14.57 1.63 -6.41
CA GLY A 63 14.82 2.94 -5.83
C GLY A 63 15.05 2.89 -4.33
N ASN A 64 15.16 4.06 -3.73
CA ASN A 64 15.43 4.19 -2.30
C ASN A 64 14.28 3.64 -1.44
N PHE A 65 13.03 3.99 -1.76
CA PHE A 65 11.88 3.58 -0.94
C PHE A 65 11.58 2.09 -1.06
N SER A 66 11.72 1.48 -2.25
CA SER A 66 11.62 0.02 -2.38
C SER A 66 12.71 -0.71 -1.60
N ASN A 67 13.94 -0.16 -1.54
CA ASN A 67 15.01 -0.70 -0.72
C ASN A 67 14.72 -0.58 0.79
N LEU A 68 14.12 0.53 1.24
CA LEU A 68 13.70 0.70 2.64
C LEU A 68 12.55 -0.26 3.00
N ALA A 69 11.58 -0.42 2.11
CA ALA A 69 10.49 -1.38 2.30
C ALA A 69 11.00 -2.82 2.42
N ALA A 70 11.93 -3.24 1.54
CA ALA A 70 12.55 -4.56 1.60
C ALA A 70 13.33 -4.79 2.93
N LYS A 71 14.08 -3.79 3.37
CA LYS A 71 14.81 -3.85 4.64
C LYS A 71 13.88 -3.92 5.85
N GLU A 72 12.75 -3.22 5.81
CA GLU A 72 11.76 -3.29 6.89
C GLU A 72 11.09 -4.67 6.93
N ALA A 73 10.67 -5.18 5.76
CA ALA A 73 10.06 -6.50 5.64
C ALA A 73 10.97 -7.64 6.11
N ALA A 74 12.28 -7.53 5.89
CA ALA A 74 13.28 -8.52 6.33
C ALA A 74 13.36 -8.69 7.88
N LYS A 75 12.70 -7.83 8.65
CA LYS A 75 12.57 -8.01 10.11
C LYS A 75 11.47 -9.03 10.48
N PHE A 76 10.59 -9.34 9.54
CA PHE A 76 9.40 -10.16 9.76
C PHE A 76 9.44 -11.51 9.04
N GLY A 77 10.34 -11.69 8.05
CA GLY A 77 10.50 -12.92 7.31
C GLY A 77 11.58 -12.83 6.24
N GLU A 78 11.65 -13.83 5.38
CA GLU A 78 12.60 -13.89 4.28
C GLU A 78 12.18 -12.92 3.16
N VAL A 79 13.13 -12.12 2.68
CA VAL A 79 12.93 -11.19 1.57
C VAL A 79 13.85 -11.56 0.41
N ASN A 80 13.25 -11.97 -0.70
CA ASN A 80 13.97 -12.22 -1.95
C ASN A 80 14.03 -10.94 -2.78
N ILE A 81 15.21 -10.42 -3.04
CA ILE A 81 15.37 -9.34 -4.02
C ILE A 81 15.44 -9.97 -5.41
N VAL A 82 14.27 -10.14 -6.04
CA VAL A 82 14.17 -10.84 -7.34
C VAL A 82 14.67 -10.00 -8.51
N ALA A 83 14.69 -8.69 -8.38
CA ALA A 83 15.32 -7.78 -9.33
C ALA A 83 15.74 -6.47 -8.66
N SER A 84 16.81 -5.86 -9.19
CA SER A 84 17.27 -4.55 -8.73
C SER A 84 17.93 -3.79 -9.89
N SER A 85 17.68 -2.48 -9.96
CA SER A 85 18.36 -1.57 -10.89
C SER A 85 19.48 -0.73 -10.21
N LYS A 86 19.96 -1.18 -9.04
CA LYS A 86 21.00 -0.50 -8.27
C LYS A 86 22.34 -0.44 -9.02
N ASP A 87 22.62 -1.42 -9.89
CA ASP A 87 23.80 -1.51 -10.75
C ASP A 87 24.01 -0.26 -11.63
N LYS A 88 22.90 0.41 -12.01
CA LYS A 88 22.90 1.65 -12.78
C LYS A 88 22.23 2.81 -12.01
N ASN A 89 22.44 2.88 -10.70
CA ASN A 89 21.89 3.94 -9.84
C ASN A 89 20.38 4.16 -10.03
N PHE A 90 19.61 3.07 -10.21
CA PHE A 90 18.14 3.10 -10.35
C PHE A 90 17.63 3.92 -11.55
N THR A 91 18.40 3.98 -12.63
CA THR A 91 18.05 4.74 -13.86
C THR A 91 17.15 3.98 -14.82
N TYR A 92 16.78 2.74 -14.52
CA TYR A 92 15.89 1.91 -15.35
C TYR A 92 14.96 1.06 -14.48
N ILE A 93 13.92 0.53 -15.10
CA ILE A 93 13.06 -0.51 -14.53
C ILE A 93 13.43 -1.84 -15.20
N PRO A 94 13.70 -2.91 -14.41
CA PRO A 94 13.90 -4.25 -14.97
C PRO A 94 12.69 -4.73 -15.76
N ASP A 95 12.92 -5.54 -16.79
CA ASP A 95 11.85 -6.22 -17.52
C ASP A 95 11.14 -7.21 -16.58
N VAL A 96 9.92 -6.88 -16.19
CA VAL A 96 9.13 -7.67 -15.24
C VAL A 96 8.78 -9.07 -15.74
N ASN A 97 8.77 -9.28 -17.06
CA ASN A 97 8.45 -10.56 -17.68
C ASN A 97 9.68 -11.51 -17.74
N ALA A 98 10.89 -10.97 -17.56
CA ALA A 98 12.13 -11.73 -17.54
C ALA A 98 12.57 -12.17 -16.14
N ILE A 99 11.80 -11.81 -15.09
CA ILE A 99 12.13 -12.12 -13.71
C ILE A 99 11.58 -13.49 -13.30
N ASN A 100 12.40 -14.27 -12.61
CA ASN A 100 11.96 -15.51 -11.99
C ASN A 100 11.39 -15.22 -10.59
N TYR A 101 10.07 -15.13 -10.46
CA TYR A 101 9.36 -14.93 -9.21
C TYR A 101 9.19 -16.25 -8.45
N ASP A 102 9.22 -16.17 -7.12
CA ASP A 102 8.88 -17.29 -6.25
C ASP A 102 7.34 -17.46 -6.18
N LYS A 103 6.85 -18.59 -6.71
CA LYS A 103 5.42 -18.91 -6.73
C LYS A 103 4.83 -19.17 -5.32
N ASP A 104 5.69 -19.44 -4.35
CA ASP A 104 5.30 -19.63 -2.95
C ASP A 104 5.50 -18.36 -2.12
N ALA A 105 5.88 -17.23 -2.72
CA ALA A 105 5.96 -15.96 -2.03
C ALA A 105 4.59 -15.50 -1.57
N SER A 106 4.50 -14.93 -0.38
CA SER A 106 3.27 -14.37 0.16
C SER A 106 2.75 -13.22 -0.68
N TYR A 107 3.65 -12.45 -1.28
CA TYR A 107 3.35 -11.33 -2.17
C TYR A 107 4.61 -10.89 -2.94
N ILE A 108 4.39 -10.11 -4.00
CA ILE A 108 5.42 -9.36 -4.70
C ILE A 108 5.26 -7.88 -4.34
N HIS A 109 6.34 -7.19 -4.00
CA HIS A 109 6.31 -5.76 -3.67
C HIS A 109 7.06 -4.91 -4.69
N ILE A 110 6.42 -3.82 -5.12
CA ILE A 110 7.03 -2.78 -5.96
C ILE A 110 6.80 -1.37 -5.38
N CYS A 111 7.72 -0.47 -5.66
CA CYS A 111 7.48 0.96 -5.59
C CYS A 111 7.22 1.44 -7.01
N GLN A 112 5.94 1.64 -7.38
CA GLN A 112 5.57 1.79 -8.78
C GLN A 112 6.14 3.03 -9.45
N ASN A 113 6.36 4.09 -8.68
CA ASN A 113 7.08 5.28 -9.13
C ASN A 113 8.20 5.63 -8.15
N ASN A 114 9.43 5.69 -8.63
CA ASN A 114 10.61 5.98 -7.85
C ASN A 114 10.84 7.49 -7.79
N THR A 115 10.33 8.14 -6.77
CA THR A 115 10.27 9.60 -6.62
C THR A 115 11.62 10.30 -6.83
N ILE A 116 12.70 9.74 -6.27
CA ILE A 116 14.03 10.34 -6.30
C ILE A 116 14.70 10.19 -7.68
N PHE A 117 14.48 9.03 -8.32
CA PHE A 117 15.19 8.66 -9.54
C PHE A 117 14.38 8.91 -10.82
N GLY A 118 13.07 9.23 -10.69
CA GLY A 118 12.20 9.56 -11.80
C GLY A 118 11.85 8.38 -12.71
N THR A 119 12.04 7.13 -12.24
CA THR A 119 11.66 5.92 -12.99
C THR A 119 10.31 5.39 -12.53
N GLN A 120 9.55 4.80 -13.44
CA GLN A 120 8.20 4.29 -13.18
C GLN A 120 7.96 2.97 -13.90
N PHE A 121 7.28 2.03 -13.22
CA PHE A 121 6.78 0.83 -13.88
C PHE A 121 5.63 1.19 -14.83
N VAL A 122 5.77 0.82 -16.09
CA VAL A 122 4.70 0.87 -17.11
C VAL A 122 3.94 -0.45 -17.08
N GLU A 123 4.67 -1.55 -17.10
CA GLU A 123 4.16 -2.90 -16.86
C GLU A 123 4.47 -3.31 -15.43
N VAL A 124 3.58 -4.08 -14.84
CA VAL A 124 3.73 -4.56 -13.45
C VAL A 124 3.71 -6.07 -13.41
N PRO A 125 4.42 -6.70 -12.45
CA PRO A 125 4.43 -8.14 -12.29
C PRO A 125 3.01 -8.71 -12.17
N GLN A 126 2.76 -9.83 -12.84
CA GLN A 126 1.54 -10.60 -12.68
C GLN A 126 1.93 -12.07 -12.56
N VAL A 127 1.84 -12.63 -11.36
CA VAL A 127 2.14 -14.02 -11.05
C VAL A 127 0.90 -14.68 -10.49
N GLU A 128 0.47 -15.76 -11.11
CA GLU A 128 -0.72 -16.49 -10.68
C GLU A 128 -0.58 -16.94 -9.22
N GLY A 129 -1.59 -16.64 -8.41
CA GLY A 129 -1.62 -16.99 -6.99
C GLY A 129 -0.79 -16.09 -6.06
N VAL A 130 0.06 -15.19 -6.59
CA VAL A 130 0.90 -14.31 -5.77
C VAL A 130 0.42 -12.86 -5.91
N PRO A 131 -0.15 -12.25 -4.86
CA PRO A 131 -0.67 -10.90 -4.92
C PRO A 131 0.44 -9.86 -5.09
N LEU A 132 0.16 -8.83 -5.90
CA LEU A 132 1.04 -7.68 -6.06
C LEU A 132 0.70 -6.60 -5.02
N VAL A 133 1.70 -6.12 -4.30
CA VAL A 133 1.63 -4.99 -3.37
C VAL A 133 2.41 -3.82 -3.94
N ALA A 134 1.81 -2.65 -4.02
CA ALA A 134 2.42 -1.48 -4.65
C ALA A 134 2.38 -0.23 -3.76
N ASP A 135 3.55 0.40 -3.56
CA ASP A 135 3.65 1.79 -3.14
C ASP A 135 3.42 2.70 -4.35
N MET A 136 2.35 3.48 -4.31
CA MET A 136 2.01 4.44 -5.37
C MET A 136 2.10 5.90 -4.92
N SER A 137 2.78 6.20 -3.82
CA SER A 137 2.77 7.52 -3.16
C SER A 137 3.03 8.69 -4.10
N SER A 138 3.87 8.55 -5.12
CA SER A 138 4.25 9.66 -5.99
C SER A 138 3.58 9.65 -7.38
N MET A 139 2.69 8.69 -7.63
CA MET A 139 1.99 8.62 -8.92
C MET A 139 0.47 8.46 -8.81
N ILE A 140 -0.03 8.11 -7.64
CA ILE A 140 -1.47 7.89 -7.45
C ILE A 140 -2.29 9.10 -7.92
N LEU A 141 -3.42 8.86 -8.57
CA LEU A 141 -4.32 9.86 -9.17
C LEU A 141 -3.69 10.73 -10.28
N SER A 142 -2.47 10.43 -10.73
CA SER A 142 -1.87 11.15 -11.87
C SER A 142 -2.31 10.57 -13.23
N LYS A 143 -2.73 9.31 -13.22
CA LYS A 143 -3.28 8.58 -14.38
C LYS A 143 -4.18 7.43 -13.91
N PRO A 144 -5.07 6.91 -14.76
CA PRO A 144 -5.86 5.73 -14.43
C PRO A 144 -4.99 4.53 -14.06
N VAL A 145 -5.43 3.78 -13.06
CA VAL A 145 -4.80 2.54 -12.59
C VAL A 145 -5.88 1.45 -12.56
N ASP A 146 -5.56 0.30 -13.12
CA ASP A 146 -6.40 -0.88 -12.97
C ASP A 146 -6.14 -1.52 -11.60
N VAL A 147 -6.99 -1.22 -10.62
CA VAL A 147 -6.88 -1.69 -9.24
C VAL A 147 -6.90 -3.23 -9.15
N THR A 148 -7.57 -3.91 -10.09
CA THR A 148 -7.72 -5.37 -10.07
C THR A 148 -6.41 -6.14 -10.23
N LYS A 149 -5.36 -5.48 -10.74
CA LYS A 149 -4.01 -6.05 -10.86
C LYS A 149 -3.26 -6.15 -9.54
N TYR A 150 -3.80 -5.58 -8.45
CA TYR A 150 -3.11 -5.48 -7.17
C TYR A 150 -3.90 -6.18 -6.07
N GLY A 151 -3.19 -6.86 -5.19
CA GLY A 151 -3.75 -7.31 -3.93
C GLY A 151 -3.81 -6.17 -2.90
N CYS A 152 -2.81 -5.27 -2.94
CA CYS A 152 -2.78 -4.09 -2.08
C CYS A 152 -2.10 -2.93 -2.80
N ILE A 153 -2.74 -1.77 -2.78
CA ILE A 153 -2.14 -0.48 -3.14
C ILE A 153 -2.08 0.35 -1.87
N TYR A 154 -0.93 0.94 -1.58
CA TYR A 154 -0.84 1.95 -0.52
C TYR A 154 -0.09 3.19 -1.00
N PHE A 155 -0.36 4.31 -0.38
CA PHE A 155 0.29 5.58 -0.70
C PHE A 155 0.24 6.58 0.46
N GLY A 156 1.32 7.33 0.64
CA GLY A 156 1.32 8.53 1.45
C GLY A 156 0.66 9.68 0.71
N VAL A 157 -0.28 10.35 1.36
CA VAL A 157 -1.12 11.37 0.69
C VAL A 157 -0.39 12.68 0.38
N GLN A 158 0.70 12.98 1.08
CA GLN A 158 1.40 14.28 1.06
C GLN A 158 2.00 14.70 -0.29
N LYS A 159 2.03 13.81 -1.28
CA LYS A 159 2.60 14.14 -2.59
C LYS A 159 1.55 14.66 -3.57
N ASN A 160 0.53 13.87 -3.87
CA ASN A 160 -0.42 14.20 -4.92
C ASN A 160 -1.90 14.23 -4.46
N VAL A 161 -2.20 14.01 -3.19
CA VAL A 161 -3.57 13.80 -2.71
C VAL A 161 -3.99 14.83 -1.67
N ALA A 162 -3.26 14.97 -0.55
CA ALA A 162 -3.68 15.73 0.63
C ALA A 162 -2.47 16.24 1.44
N PRO A 163 -2.66 17.01 2.54
CA PRO A 163 -1.59 17.35 3.46
C PRO A 163 -0.93 16.14 4.09
N ALA A 164 0.31 16.30 4.58
CA ALA A 164 1.05 15.24 5.27
C ALA A 164 0.34 14.76 6.55
N GLY A 165 0.53 13.49 6.92
CA GLY A 165 0.03 12.90 8.16
C GLY A 165 -0.84 11.66 7.98
N MET A 166 -1.06 11.22 6.74
CA MET A 166 -1.90 10.07 6.44
C MET A 166 -1.30 9.20 5.34
N ALA A 167 -1.58 7.91 5.40
CA ALA A 167 -1.52 7.00 4.26
C ALA A 167 -2.92 6.45 3.96
N ILE A 168 -3.16 6.09 2.71
CA ILE A 168 -4.34 5.32 2.30
C ILE A 168 -3.85 3.96 1.83
N ALA A 169 -4.58 2.91 2.20
CA ALA A 169 -4.39 1.58 1.65
C ALA A 169 -5.71 1.06 1.06
N ILE A 170 -5.61 0.46 -0.11
CA ILE A 170 -6.68 -0.22 -0.84
C ILE A 170 -6.31 -1.69 -0.83
N VAL A 171 -7.02 -2.50 -0.07
CA VAL A 171 -6.67 -3.90 0.22
C VAL A 171 -7.76 -4.83 -0.27
N ARG A 172 -7.40 -5.83 -1.05
CA ARG A 172 -8.32 -6.85 -1.51
C ARG A 172 -8.76 -7.74 -0.33
N ASP A 173 -10.04 -8.05 -0.27
CA ASP A 173 -10.68 -8.71 0.89
C ASP A 173 -10.04 -10.05 1.26
N ASP A 174 -9.57 -10.82 0.27
CA ASP A 174 -8.94 -12.13 0.49
C ASP A 174 -7.56 -12.05 1.18
N LEU A 175 -6.96 -10.88 1.27
CA LEU A 175 -5.71 -10.67 1.99
C LEU A 175 -5.91 -10.29 3.47
N LEU A 176 -7.14 -10.10 3.90
CA LEU A 176 -7.47 -9.74 5.28
C LEU A 176 -7.67 -10.99 6.15
N GLY A 177 -7.42 -10.86 7.45
CA GLY A 177 -7.65 -11.94 8.42
C GLY A 177 -6.50 -12.92 8.59
N HIS A 178 -5.35 -12.68 7.95
CA HIS A 178 -4.20 -13.59 7.99
C HIS A 178 -3.04 -13.09 8.87
N ALA A 179 -3.19 -11.92 9.48
CA ALA A 179 -2.18 -11.41 10.42
C ALA A 179 -2.05 -12.34 11.63
N ALA A 180 -0.81 -12.57 12.11
CA ALA A 180 -0.57 -13.36 13.31
C ALA A 180 -1.17 -12.68 14.56
N ASP A 181 -1.52 -13.47 15.58
CA ASP A 181 -2.19 -12.99 16.81
C ASP A 181 -1.38 -11.93 17.57
N ASN A 182 -0.07 -11.93 17.43
CA ASN A 182 0.82 -10.98 18.10
C ASN A 182 1.03 -9.67 17.35
N VAL A 183 0.36 -9.46 16.20
CA VAL A 183 0.43 -8.20 15.48
C VAL A 183 -0.26 -7.10 16.31
N PRO A 184 0.43 -5.98 16.59
CA PRO A 184 -0.16 -4.90 17.36
C PRO A 184 -1.46 -4.39 16.71
N THR A 185 -2.49 -4.11 17.54
CA THR A 185 -3.83 -3.71 17.10
C THR A 185 -3.81 -2.61 16.03
N MET A 186 -2.98 -1.56 16.26
CA MET A 186 -2.86 -0.42 15.34
C MET A 186 -2.03 -0.70 14.08
N MET A 187 -1.48 -1.91 13.95
CA MET A 187 -0.75 -2.39 12.77
C MET A 187 -1.54 -3.47 12.01
N ASN A 188 -2.73 -3.83 12.49
CA ASN A 188 -3.55 -4.88 11.90
C ASN A 188 -4.61 -4.27 10.97
N TYR A 189 -4.51 -4.57 9.66
CA TYR A 189 -5.46 -4.07 8.65
C TYR A 189 -6.89 -4.52 8.94
N THR A 190 -7.10 -5.76 9.33
CA THR A 190 -8.45 -6.30 9.59
C THR A 190 -9.13 -5.51 10.71
N THR A 191 -8.40 -5.19 11.78
CA THR A 191 -8.95 -4.39 12.90
C THR A 191 -9.29 -2.97 12.47
N LEU A 192 -8.38 -2.31 11.75
CA LEU A 192 -8.57 -0.90 11.38
C LEU A 192 -9.64 -0.74 10.30
N LEU A 193 -9.61 -1.58 9.26
CA LEU A 193 -10.59 -1.59 8.17
C LEU A 193 -11.98 -2.03 8.66
N GLY A 194 -12.06 -2.99 9.59
CA GLY A 194 -13.31 -3.43 10.21
C GLY A 194 -13.97 -2.39 11.13
N LYS A 195 -13.31 -1.23 11.34
CA LYS A 195 -13.84 -0.08 12.08
C LYS A 195 -13.89 1.19 11.21
N ASP A 196 -13.94 1.03 9.89
CA ASP A 196 -13.99 2.14 8.92
C ASP A 196 -12.91 3.20 9.18
N SER A 197 -11.70 2.74 9.53
CA SER A 197 -10.55 3.58 9.92
C SER A 197 -10.76 4.44 11.18
N MET A 198 -11.81 4.20 11.94
CA MET A 198 -12.16 4.95 13.15
C MET A 198 -11.99 4.14 14.44
N TYR A 199 -11.07 3.15 14.44
CA TYR A 199 -10.70 2.44 15.66
C TYR A 199 -10.19 3.41 16.74
N ASN A 200 -9.32 4.33 16.35
CA ASN A 200 -8.91 5.51 17.12
C ASN A 200 -9.28 6.78 16.35
N THR A 201 -8.97 7.95 16.89
CA THR A 201 -9.19 9.23 16.19
C THR A 201 -8.37 9.29 14.90
N PRO A 202 -9.00 9.36 13.72
CA PRO A 202 -8.28 9.41 12.45
C PRO A 202 -7.75 10.83 12.18
N PRO A 203 -6.88 11.02 11.17
CA PRO A 203 -6.37 12.32 10.76
C PRO A 203 -7.46 13.13 10.01
N CYS A 204 -8.47 13.63 10.75
CA CYS A 204 -9.69 14.21 10.21
C CYS A 204 -9.47 15.29 9.14
N TRP A 205 -8.47 16.16 9.36
CA TRP A 205 -8.14 17.22 8.39
C TRP A 205 -7.60 16.65 7.08
N CYS A 206 -6.72 15.66 7.16
CA CYS A 206 -6.18 15.02 5.94
C CYS A 206 -7.29 14.31 5.16
N ILE A 207 -8.20 13.61 5.85
CA ILE A 207 -9.34 12.93 5.22
C ILE A 207 -10.25 13.94 4.52
N TYR A 208 -10.57 15.07 5.17
CA TYR A 208 -11.39 16.11 4.57
C TYR A 208 -10.75 16.73 3.32
N MET A 209 -9.42 16.85 3.31
CA MET A 209 -8.68 17.44 2.18
C MET A 209 -8.38 16.45 1.06
N THR A 210 -8.65 15.15 1.28
CA THR A 210 -8.51 14.09 0.27
C THR A 210 -9.66 14.10 -0.72
#